data_f9f2c8ad8792838ff116690d9c00efc2
#
_entry.id   f9f2c8ad8792838ff116690d9c00efc2
#
_cell.length_a   1.000
_cell.length_b   1.000
_cell.length_c   1.000
_cell.angle_alpha   90.00
_cell.angle_beta   90.00
_cell.angle_gamma   90.00
#
_symmetry.space_group_name_H-M   'P 1'
#
loop_
_entity.id
_entity.type
_entity.pdbx_description
1 polymer ?
#
loop_
_entity_poly.entity_id
_entity_poly.type
_entity_poly.pdbx_seq_one_letter_code
_entity_poly.pdbx_strand_id
1 'polypeptide(L)'
;MAHITSENSRKGVCTMAVNFSESKTKENLMRAFAGESQARNRYTIAAKKADDEGMHTIADIFRYTAEQERAHAERYYNLLKSMAGETIHIDGGYPVDLQDDLAGLLRAAEHNEHEEYEDVYQAFGDTASDEGFHEAASAFYQIAEVEHIHEIRFARLAKLLEEDSYYGGGDVTKWICTNCGYIHEGNQAPKYCPVCRYEQGYFLPYEFACYKGEE
;
A
#
# COMPACT_ATOMS: atom_id res chain seq x y z
N MET A 1 70.88 9.24 -5.85
CA MET A 1 69.58 8.53 -5.95
C MET A 1 68.67 9.11 -4.91
N ALA A 2 67.78 9.99 -5.34
CA ALA A 2 66.78 10.61 -4.44
C ALA A 2 65.43 9.97 -4.67
N HIS A 3 64.87 9.33 -3.64
CA HIS A 3 63.53 8.81 -3.65
C HIS A 3 62.56 9.95 -3.33
N ILE A 4 61.72 10.28 -4.30
CA ILE A 4 60.58 11.20 -4.13
C ILE A 4 59.39 10.31 -3.79
N THR A 5 58.92 10.36 -2.53
CA THR A 5 57.64 9.79 -2.13
C THR A 5 56.53 10.81 -2.38
N SER A 6 55.65 10.54 -3.34
CA SER A 6 54.46 11.35 -3.57
C SER A 6 53.38 10.96 -2.55
N GLU A 7 53.14 11.82 -1.58
CA GLU A 7 51.97 11.76 -0.71
C GLU A 7 50.74 12.18 -1.52
N ASN A 8 49.88 11.17 -1.82
CA ASN A 8 48.62 11.35 -2.49
C ASN A 8 47.58 11.79 -1.43
N SER A 9 47.46 13.10 -1.21
CA SER A 9 46.45 13.70 -0.34
C SER A 9 45.05 13.48 -0.95
N ARG A 10 44.34 12.45 -0.51
CA ARG A 10 42.91 12.34 -0.74
C ARG A 10 42.19 13.43 0.03
N LYS A 11 41.85 14.53 -0.63
CA LYS A 11 40.92 15.53 -0.10
C LYS A 11 39.57 14.84 0.04
N GLY A 12 39.19 14.40 1.24
CA GLY A 12 37.84 14.04 1.59
C GLY A 12 36.96 15.28 1.39
N VAL A 13 36.01 15.20 0.45
CA VAL A 13 34.96 16.19 0.36
C VAL A 13 34.11 16.01 1.62
N CYS A 14 34.29 16.93 2.57
CA CYS A 14 33.38 17.03 3.72
C CYS A 14 32.06 17.60 3.21
N THR A 15 31.13 16.72 2.82
CA THR A 15 29.76 17.14 2.59
C THR A 15 29.19 17.57 3.92
N MET A 16 28.88 18.87 4.06
CA MET A 16 28.18 19.37 5.24
C MET A 16 26.88 18.64 5.37
N ALA A 17 26.61 18.06 6.55
CA ALA A 17 25.35 17.37 6.82
C ALA A 17 24.18 18.33 6.59
N VAL A 18 23.22 17.93 5.81
CA VAL A 18 22.00 18.71 5.54
C VAL A 18 21.23 18.86 6.84
N ASN A 19 20.80 20.09 7.14
CA ASN A 19 19.92 20.31 8.30
C ASN A 19 18.52 19.79 7.98
N PHE A 20 17.98 18.92 8.82
CA PHE A 20 16.67 18.30 8.60
C PHE A 20 15.55 19.34 8.38
N SER A 21 15.55 20.44 9.13
CA SER A 21 14.53 21.51 8.97
C SER A 21 14.54 22.19 7.58
N GLU A 22 15.61 22.04 6.82
CA GLU A 22 15.81 22.63 5.48
C GLU A 22 15.84 21.55 4.37
N SER A 23 15.69 20.28 4.75
CA SER A 23 15.88 19.14 3.85
C SER A 23 14.67 18.89 2.95
N LYS A 24 14.93 18.29 1.81
CA LYS A 24 13.90 17.73 0.94
C LYS A 24 13.27 16.48 1.55
N THR A 25 14.04 15.72 2.32
CA THR A 25 13.55 14.57 3.09
C THR A 25 12.38 14.94 4.00
N LYS A 26 12.48 16.04 4.75
CA LYS A 26 11.37 16.55 5.57
C LYS A 26 10.12 16.81 4.74
N GLU A 27 10.27 17.44 3.57
CA GLU A 27 9.12 17.71 2.68
C GLU A 27 8.53 16.41 2.11
N ASN A 28 9.39 15.48 1.70
CA ASN A 28 8.97 14.17 1.17
C ASN A 28 8.26 13.31 2.23
N LEU A 29 8.73 13.32 3.47
CA LEU A 29 8.04 12.67 4.59
C LEU A 29 6.63 13.26 4.82
N MET A 30 6.47 14.58 4.68
CA MET A 30 5.16 15.21 4.80
C MET A 30 4.26 14.91 3.57
N ARG A 31 4.82 14.85 2.36
CA ARG A 31 4.09 14.43 1.14
C ARG A 31 3.60 12.99 1.27
N ALA A 32 4.47 12.09 1.72
CA ALA A 32 4.13 10.70 1.96
C ALA A 32 3.04 10.57 3.05
N PHE A 33 3.19 11.23 4.19
CA PHE A 33 2.15 11.26 5.23
C PHE A 33 0.78 11.74 4.69
N ALA A 34 0.77 12.77 3.85
CA ALA A 34 -0.46 13.26 3.21
C ALA A 34 -1.00 12.25 2.18
N GLY A 35 -0.13 11.60 1.40
CA GLY A 35 -0.45 10.53 0.45
C GLY A 35 -1.17 9.37 1.13
N GLU A 36 -0.54 8.78 2.14
CA GLU A 36 -1.10 7.68 2.92
C GLU A 36 -2.44 8.06 3.60
N SER A 37 -2.51 9.27 4.13
CA SER A 37 -3.72 9.74 4.81
C SER A 37 -4.91 9.86 3.85
N GLN A 38 -4.70 10.29 2.60
CA GLN A 38 -5.76 10.34 1.62
C GLN A 38 -6.05 8.94 1.01
N ALA A 39 -5.03 8.08 0.80
CA ALA A 39 -5.23 6.69 0.35
C ALA A 39 -6.11 5.92 1.33
N ARG A 40 -5.83 6.01 2.62
CA ARG A 40 -6.70 5.48 3.68
C ARG A 40 -8.15 5.90 3.53
N ASN A 41 -8.42 7.20 3.28
CA ASN A 41 -9.77 7.69 3.12
C ASN A 41 -10.40 7.18 1.82
N ARG A 42 -9.67 7.16 0.70
CA ARG A 42 -10.15 6.60 -0.58
C ARG A 42 -10.58 5.13 -0.42
N TYR A 43 -9.77 4.30 0.24
CA TYR A 43 -10.09 2.90 0.49
C TYR A 43 -11.26 2.72 1.45
N THR A 44 -11.41 3.59 2.46
CA THR A 44 -12.59 3.58 3.33
C THR A 44 -13.88 3.91 2.54
N ILE A 45 -13.82 4.84 1.59
CA ILE A 45 -14.94 5.19 0.70
C ILE A 45 -15.25 4.04 -0.25
N ALA A 46 -14.21 3.41 -0.85
CA ALA A 46 -14.37 2.24 -1.72
C ALA A 46 -14.99 1.04 -0.97
N ALA A 47 -14.57 0.81 0.28
CA ALA A 47 -15.15 -0.22 1.14
C ALA A 47 -16.66 -0.03 1.33
N LYS A 48 -17.11 1.22 1.54
CA LYS A 48 -18.54 1.50 1.66
C LYS A 48 -19.29 1.13 0.37
N LYS A 49 -18.74 1.51 -0.80
CA LYS A 49 -19.36 1.14 -2.09
C LYS A 49 -19.43 -0.38 -2.27
N ALA A 50 -18.38 -1.11 -1.90
CA ALA A 50 -18.38 -2.56 -1.98
C ALA A 50 -19.45 -3.20 -1.06
N ASP A 51 -19.66 -2.67 0.14
CA ASP A 51 -20.76 -3.10 1.02
C ASP A 51 -22.13 -2.81 0.43
N ASP A 52 -22.33 -1.61 -0.12
CA ASP A 52 -23.59 -1.21 -0.74
C ASP A 52 -23.94 -2.13 -1.95
N GLU A 53 -22.94 -2.75 -2.60
CA GLU A 53 -23.09 -3.75 -3.67
C GLU A 53 -23.14 -5.20 -3.17
N GLY A 54 -23.07 -5.42 -1.85
CA GLY A 54 -23.09 -6.76 -1.24
C GLY A 54 -21.79 -7.54 -1.40
N MET A 55 -20.68 -6.88 -1.76
CA MET A 55 -19.34 -7.47 -1.90
C MET A 55 -18.53 -7.31 -0.60
N HIS A 56 -19.05 -7.87 0.51
CA HIS A 56 -18.53 -7.64 1.86
C HIS A 56 -17.07 -8.01 2.02
N THR A 57 -16.62 -9.07 1.37
CA THR A 57 -15.21 -9.49 1.44
C THR A 57 -14.25 -8.55 0.71
N ILE A 58 -14.69 -7.89 -0.37
CA ILE A 58 -13.93 -6.81 -1.02
C ILE A 58 -13.92 -5.57 -0.13
N ALA A 59 -15.05 -5.24 0.51
CA ALA A 59 -15.11 -4.15 1.48
C ALA A 59 -14.12 -4.37 2.64
N ASP A 60 -14.01 -5.59 3.15
CA ASP A 60 -13.06 -5.93 4.22
C ASP A 60 -11.60 -5.83 3.77
N ILE A 61 -11.29 -6.19 2.51
CA ILE A 61 -9.94 -6.02 1.95
C ILE A 61 -9.59 -4.53 1.84
N PHE A 62 -10.49 -3.68 1.33
CA PHE A 62 -10.26 -2.23 1.32
C PHE A 62 -10.05 -1.66 2.73
N ARG A 63 -10.84 -2.07 3.73
CA ARG A 63 -10.65 -1.66 5.13
C ARG A 63 -9.32 -2.11 5.68
N TYR A 64 -8.94 -3.36 5.42
CA TYR A 64 -7.67 -3.92 5.86
C TYR A 64 -6.49 -3.14 5.28
N THR A 65 -6.52 -2.83 3.96
CA THR A 65 -5.50 -2.00 3.33
C THR A 65 -5.52 -0.58 3.91
N ALA A 66 -6.69 0.05 4.08
CA ALA A 66 -6.80 1.38 4.71
C ALA A 66 -6.14 1.46 6.10
N GLU A 67 -6.18 0.39 6.91
CA GLU A 67 -5.47 0.37 8.19
C GLU A 67 -3.95 0.15 8.03
N GLN A 68 -3.50 -0.44 6.92
CA GLN A 68 -2.07 -0.50 6.58
C GLN A 68 -1.57 0.88 6.16
N GLU A 69 -2.31 1.63 5.31
CA GLU A 69 -1.97 3.03 4.97
C GLU A 69 -1.92 3.94 6.21
N ARG A 70 -2.80 3.72 7.19
CA ARG A 70 -2.71 4.43 8.47
C ARG A 70 -1.39 4.15 9.18
N ALA A 71 -0.90 2.91 9.14
CA ALA A 71 0.36 2.54 9.78
C ALA A 71 1.57 3.15 9.04
N HIS A 72 1.54 3.20 7.71
CA HIS A 72 2.55 3.90 6.90
C HIS A 72 2.55 5.41 7.20
N ALA A 73 1.38 6.04 7.19
CA ALA A 73 1.22 7.44 7.58
C ALA A 73 1.82 7.72 8.97
N GLU A 74 1.52 6.87 9.98
CA GLU A 74 2.07 6.99 11.33
C GLU A 74 3.60 6.87 11.32
N ARG A 75 4.17 5.98 10.52
CA ARG A 75 5.63 5.83 10.39
C ARG A 75 6.27 7.10 9.85
N TYR A 76 5.76 7.66 8.76
CA TYR A 76 6.27 8.90 8.19
C TYR A 76 6.10 10.09 9.13
N TYR A 77 4.96 10.19 9.80
CA TYR A 77 4.68 11.25 10.77
C TYR A 77 5.63 11.20 11.97
N ASN A 78 5.96 10.01 12.47
CA ASN A 78 6.91 9.84 13.55
C ASN A 78 8.34 10.26 13.17
N LEU A 79 8.75 10.12 11.91
CA LEU A 79 10.05 10.60 11.40
C LEU A 79 10.12 12.14 11.36
N LEU A 80 8.99 12.83 11.39
CA LEU A 80 8.89 14.29 11.47
C LEU A 80 8.94 14.83 12.92
N LYS A 81 9.18 13.98 13.92
CA LYS A 81 9.10 14.34 15.35
C LYS A 81 9.94 15.58 15.73
N SER A 82 11.09 15.80 15.10
CA SER A 82 11.94 16.98 15.36
C SER A 82 11.31 18.29 14.90
N MET A 83 10.25 18.23 14.08
CA MET A 83 9.48 19.38 13.60
C MET A 83 8.20 19.63 14.42
N ALA A 84 8.05 19.00 15.58
CA ALA A 84 6.85 19.11 16.40
C ALA A 84 6.54 20.57 16.77
N GLY A 85 5.31 21.00 16.48
CA GLY A 85 4.86 22.38 16.69
C GLY A 85 5.04 23.30 15.47
N GLU A 86 5.76 22.86 14.44
CA GLU A 86 5.96 23.62 13.21
C GLU A 86 4.93 23.24 12.14
N THR A 87 4.71 24.14 11.18
CA THR A 87 3.93 23.87 9.98
C THR A 87 4.86 23.60 8.81
N ILE A 88 4.77 22.40 8.20
CA ILE A 88 5.53 22.06 7.01
C ILE A 88 4.65 22.33 5.79
N HIS A 89 5.07 23.27 4.95
CA HIS A 89 4.41 23.58 3.69
C HIS A 89 4.96 22.66 2.58
N ILE A 90 4.08 22.02 1.85
CA ILE A 90 4.40 21.16 0.72
C ILE A 90 3.47 21.49 -0.46
N ASP A 91 3.92 21.20 -1.66
CA ASP A 91 3.10 21.00 -2.84
C ASP A 91 2.88 19.49 -3.05
N GLY A 92 1.80 19.11 -3.72
CA GLY A 92 1.50 17.71 -4.02
C GLY A 92 0.28 17.57 -4.93
N GLY A 93 0.27 16.51 -5.74
CA GLY A 93 -0.87 16.04 -6.52
C GLY A 93 -1.36 14.72 -5.92
N TYR A 94 -2.66 14.58 -5.79
CA TYR A 94 -3.28 13.35 -5.30
C TYR A 94 -4.43 12.96 -6.21
N PRO A 95 -4.64 11.65 -6.46
CA PRO A 95 -5.64 11.18 -7.41
C PRO A 95 -7.07 11.42 -6.92
N VAL A 96 -8.00 11.55 -7.88
CA VAL A 96 -9.45 11.57 -7.65
C VAL A 96 -10.05 10.34 -8.33
N ASP A 97 -10.17 9.25 -7.57
CA ASP A 97 -10.59 7.93 -8.05
C ASP A 97 -12.09 7.74 -7.81
N LEU A 98 -12.91 8.45 -8.57
CA LEU A 98 -14.35 8.27 -8.58
C LEU A 98 -14.73 7.38 -9.78
N GLN A 99 -14.85 6.08 -9.52
CA GLN A 99 -15.21 5.07 -10.53
C GLN A 99 -16.65 4.60 -10.33
N ASP A 100 -17.30 4.22 -11.43
CA ASP A 100 -18.69 3.80 -11.43
C ASP A 100 -18.89 2.39 -10.85
N ASP A 101 -17.90 1.52 -10.97
CA ASP A 101 -17.93 0.14 -10.51
C ASP A 101 -16.73 -0.25 -9.64
N LEU A 102 -16.82 -1.42 -9.00
CA LEU A 102 -15.76 -1.92 -8.11
C LEU A 102 -14.49 -2.33 -8.84
N ALA A 103 -14.60 -2.84 -10.05
CA ALA A 103 -13.42 -3.22 -10.84
C ALA A 103 -12.59 -1.98 -11.16
N GLY A 104 -13.24 -0.89 -11.58
CA GLY A 104 -12.58 0.40 -11.80
C GLY A 104 -11.92 0.97 -10.54
N LEU A 105 -12.57 0.86 -9.37
CA LEU A 105 -11.97 1.29 -8.10
C LEU A 105 -10.73 0.47 -7.73
N LEU A 106 -10.77 -0.85 -7.95
CA LEU A 106 -9.63 -1.74 -7.72
C LEU A 106 -8.48 -1.44 -8.70
N ARG A 107 -8.79 -1.13 -9.96
CA ARG A 107 -7.77 -0.73 -10.96
C ARG A 107 -7.14 0.62 -10.62
N ALA A 108 -7.92 1.58 -10.16
CA ALA A 108 -7.39 2.86 -9.70
C ALA A 108 -6.49 2.67 -8.46
N ALA A 109 -6.88 1.81 -7.52
CA ALA A 109 -6.04 1.47 -6.38
C ALA A 109 -4.74 0.78 -6.83
N GLU A 110 -4.80 -0.25 -7.66
CA GLU A 110 -3.64 -0.91 -8.25
C GLU A 110 -2.65 0.08 -8.87
N HIS A 111 -3.15 1.01 -9.71
CA HIS A 111 -2.33 2.01 -10.38
C HIS A 111 -1.60 2.93 -9.39
N ASN A 112 -2.30 3.39 -8.35
CA ASN A 112 -1.70 4.27 -7.34
C ASN A 112 -0.62 3.56 -6.51
N GLU A 113 -0.87 2.32 -6.08
CA GLU A 113 0.13 1.52 -5.37
C GLU A 113 1.37 1.25 -6.25
N HIS A 114 1.16 1.01 -7.55
CA HIS A 114 2.25 0.85 -8.50
C HIS A 114 3.12 2.12 -8.60
N GLU A 115 2.52 3.31 -8.71
CA GLU A 115 3.25 4.58 -8.74
C GLU A 115 4.03 4.83 -7.45
N GLU A 116 3.44 4.48 -6.29
CA GLU A 116 4.12 4.61 -4.99
C GLU A 116 5.30 3.64 -4.86
N TYR A 117 5.15 2.40 -5.33
CA TYR A 117 6.22 1.40 -5.34
C TYR A 117 7.35 1.74 -6.30
N GLU A 118 7.03 1.98 -7.58
CA GLU A 118 8.03 2.05 -8.66
C GLU A 118 8.73 3.41 -8.72
N ASP A 119 7.99 4.50 -8.46
CA ASP A 119 8.48 5.85 -8.71
C ASP A 119 8.62 6.68 -7.42
N VAL A 120 7.53 6.86 -6.66
CA VAL A 120 7.46 7.91 -5.64
C VAL A 120 8.37 7.61 -4.46
N TYR A 121 8.22 6.43 -3.84
CA TYR A 121 8.98 6.09 -2.63
C TYR A 121 10.42 5.71 -2.92
N GLN A 122 10.73 5.21 -4.13
CA GLN A 122 12.11 5.04 -4.56
C GLN A 122 12.82 6.40 -4.63
N ALA A 123 12.23 7.39 -5.31
CA ALA A 123 12.81 8.72 -5.43
C ALA A 123 12.94 9.46 -4.08
N PHE A 124 11.96 9.26 -3.17
CA PHE A 124 12.02 9.83 -1.83
C PHE A 124 13.11 9.15 -0.98
N GLY A 125 13.27 7.84 -1.12
CA GLY A 125 14.31 7.06 -0.47
C GLY A 125 15.71 7.50 -0.91
N ASP A 126 15.94 7.65 -2.22
CA ASP A 126 17.18 8.12 -2.80
C ASP A 126 17.53 9.52 -2.28
N THR A 127 16.56 10.44 -2.29
CA THR A 127 16.72 11.79 -1.72
C THR A 127 17.14 11.74 -0.25
N ALA A 128 16.47 10.92 0.55
CA ALA A 128 16.77 10.78 1.97
C ALA A 128 18.16 10.17 2.21
N SER A 129 18.56 9.22 1.39
CA SER A 129 19.88 8.60 1.42
C SER A 129 20.98 9.61 1.09
N ASP A 130 20.80 10.42 0.03
CA ASP A 130 21.74 11.44 -0.42
C ASP A 130 21.91 12.57 0.61
N GLU A 131 20.84 12.93 1.31
CA GLU A 131 20.86 13.91 2.40
C GLU A 131 21.37 13.34 3.73
N GLY A 132 21.60 12.02 3.82
CA GLY A 132 22.15 11.32 4.99
C GLY A 132 21.11 10.90 6.03
N PHE A 133 19.80 10.94 5.70
CA PHE A 133 18.71 10.52 6.57
C PHE A 133 18.36 9.03 6.36
N HIS A 134 19.28 8.14 6.69
CA HIS A 134 19.19 6.71 6.39
C HIS A 134 17.97 6.00 6.99
N GLU A 135 17.46 6.47 8.14
CA GLU A 135 16.24 5.91 8.73
C GLU A 135 15.01 6.24 7.88
N ALA A 136 14.93 7.45 7.35
CA ALA A 136 13.87 7.86 6.43
C ALA A 136 13.99 7.12 5.09
N ALA A 137 15.21 7.02 4.53
CA ALA A 137 15.46 6.25 3.31
C ALA A 137 15.01 4.79 3.45
N SER A 138 15.38 4.13 4.55
CA SER A 138 14.97 2.76 4.84
C SER A 138 13.45 2.62 4.96
N ALA A 139 12.77 3.61 5.57
CA ALA A 139 11.32 3.59 5.68
C ALA A 139 10.64 3.69 4.31
N PHE A 140 11.09 4.60 3.44
CA PHE A 140 10.57 4.72 2.08
C PHE A 140 10.72 3.44 1.27
N TYR A 141 11.92 2.86 1.21
CA TYR A 141 12.15 1.62 0.46
C TYR A 141 11.35 0.43 1.00
N GLN A 142 11.23 0.28 2.33
CA GLN A 142 10.50 -0.84 2.92
C GLN A 142 8.98 -0.70 2.74
N ILE A 143 8.44 0.51 2.82
CA ILE A 143 7.03 0.75 2.57
C ILE A 143 6.73 0.56 1.08
N ALA A 144 7.60 1.02 0.16
CA ALA A 144 7.45 0.72 -1.28
C ALA A 144 7.23 -0.78 -1.56
N GLU A 145 7.99 -1.66 -0.90
CA GLU A 145 7.79 -3.11 -1.05
C GLU A 145 6.41 -3.59 -0.52
N VAL A 146 5.83 -2.89 0.44
CA VAL A 146 4.47 -3.18 0.90
C VAL A 146 3.43 -2.71 -0.12
N GLU A 147 3.64 -1.53 -0.75
CA GLU A 147 2.74 -1.02 -1.79
C GLU A 147 2.72 -1.95 -3.02
N HIS A 148 3.85 -2.60 -3.33
CA HIS A 148 3.85 -3.66 -4.36
C HIS A 148 2.95 -4.86 -3.98
N ILE A 149 2.86 -5.22 -2.69
CA ILE A 149 1.93 -6.26 -2.23
C ILE A 149 0.48 -5.80 -2.37
N HIS A 150 0.19 -4.52 -2.10
CA HIS A 150 -1.13 -3.93 -2.29
C HIS A 150 -1.52 -3.90 -3.77
N GLU A 151 -0.62 -3.47 -4.66
CA GLU A 151 -0.77 -3.52 -6.12
C GLU A 151 -1.20 -4.90 -6.60
N ILE A 152 -0.41 -5.95 -6.28
CA ILE A 152 -0.70 -7.33 -6.67
C ILE A 152 -2.08 -7.77 -6.17
N ARG A 153 -2.44 -7.41 -4.94
CA ARG A 153 -3.74 -7.72 -4.33
C ARG A 153 -4.88 -7.09 -5.10
N PHE A 154 -4.81 -5.79 -5.38
CA PHE A 154 -5.84 -5.06 -6.10
C PHE A 154 -5.92 -5.49 -7.57
N ALA A 155 -4.80 -5.72 -8.25
CA ALA A 155 -4.74 -6.27 -9.60
C ALA A 155 -5.49 -7.60 -9.72
N ARG A 156 -5.24 -8.52 -8.78
CA ARG A 156 -5.88 -9.84 -8.78
C ARG A 156 -7.39 -9.73 -8.54
N LEU A 157 -7.82 -8.90 -7.60
CA LEU A 157 -9.25 -8.68 -7.33
C LEU A 157 -9.97 -8.03 -8.52
N ALA A 158 -9.36 -7.00 -9.11
CA ALA A 158 -9.92 -6.36 -10.31
C ALA A 158 -10.12 -7.37 -11.44
N LYS A 159 -9.10 -8.19 -11.71
CA LYS A 159 -9.18 -9.25 -12.73
C LYS A 159 -10.33 -10.21 -12.47
N LEU A 160 -10.50 -10.67 -11.23
CA LEU A 160 -11.59 -11.60 -10.88
C LEU A 160 -12.98 -11.00 -11.13
N LEU A 161 -13.15 -9.69 -10.89
CA LEU A 161 -14.42 -9.00 -11.19
C LEU A 161 -14.63 -8.77 -12.68
N GLU A 162 -13.61 -8.33 -13.41
CA GLU A 162 -13.66 -8.10 -14.86
C GLU A 162 -13.99 -9.36 -15.65
N GLU A 163 -13.51 -10.52 -15.18
CA GLU A 163 -13.74 -11.83 -15.79
C GLU A 163 -15.02 -12.53 -15.27
N ASP A 164 -15.79 -11.89 -14.38
CA ASP A 164 -16.95 -12.50 -13.69
C ASP A 164 -16.59 -13.83 -13.01
N SER A 165 -15.39 -13.94 -12.47
CA SER A 165 -14.81 -15.18 -11.96
C SER A 165 -14.60 -15.20 -10.43
N TYR A 166 -14.97 -14.12 -9.73
CA TYR A 166 -14.80 -13.99 -8.28
C TYR A 166 -15.52 -15.11 -7.50
N TYR A 167 -16.73 -15.47 -7.93
CA TYR A 167 -17.54 -16.53 -7.32
C TYR A 167 -17.55 -17.84 -8.11
N GLY A 168 -16.80 -17.94 -9.21
CA GLY A 168 -16.71 -19.13 -10.03
C GLY A 168 -16.55 -18.85 -11.52
N GLY A 169 -16.35 -19.88 -12.33
CA GLY A 169 -16.16 -19.74 -13.78
C GLY A 169 -14.71 -19.50 -14.23
N GLY A 170 -13.78 -19.29 -13.28
CA GLY A 170 -12.36 -19.08 -13.51
C GLY A 170 -11.48 -20.15 -12.83
N ASP A 171 -10.30 -19.75 -12.42
CA ASP A 171 -9.32 -20.59 -11.73
C ASP A 171 -9.57 -20.72 -10.21
N VAL A 172 -10.47 -19.90 -9.64
CA VAL A 172 -10.86 -20.01 -8.23
C VAL A 172 -11.76 -21.20 -8.03
N THR A 173 -11.35 -22.12 -7.17
CA THR A 173 -12.09 -23.37 -6.86
C THR A 173 -12.33 -23.56 -5.36
N LYS A 174 -11.86 -22.62 -4.53
CA LYS A 174 -11.95 -22.70 -3.07
C LYS A 174 -12.27 -21.33 -2.49
N TRP A 175 -13.23 -21.28 -1.57
CA TRP A 175 -13.67 -20.06 -0.87
C TRP A 175 -13.82 -20.31 0.61
N ILE A 176 -13.62 -19.25 1.40
CA ILE A 176 -13.92 -19.25 2.83
C ILE A 176 -15.06 -18.26 3.14
N CYS A 177 -16.03 -18.70 3.91
CA CYS A 177 -17.03 -17.79 4.48
C CYS A 177 -16.39 -16.99 5.62
N THR A 178 -16.23 -15.68 5.43
CA THR A 178 -15.57 -14.81 6.42
C THR A 178 -16.37 -14.64 7.71
N ASN A 179 -17.71 -14.92 7.67
CA ASN A 179 -18.53 -14.85 8.87
C ASN A 179 -18.35 -16.06 9.81
N CYS A 180 -18.14 -17.29 9.28
CA CYS A 180 -18.11 -18.49 10.12
C CYS A 180 -16.93 -19.44 9.92
N GLY A 181 -16.03 -19.13 8.95
CA GLY A 181 -14.86 -19.95 8.65
C GLY A 181 -15.15 -21.21 7.81
N TYR A 182 -16.40 -21.43 7.34
CA TYR A 182 -16.70 -22.58 6.47
C TYR A 182 -15.93 -22.47 5.14
N ILE A 183 -15.22 -23.54 4.79
CA ILE A 183 -14.49 -23.63 3.53
C ILE A 183 -15.34 -24.42 2.53
N HIS A 184 -15.52 -23.86 1.34
CA HIS A 184 -16.20 -24.47 0.20
C HIS A 184 -15.22 -24.75 -0.92
N GLU A 185 -15.26 -25.96 -1.47
CA GLU A 185 -14.55 -26.35 -2.69
C GLU A 185 -15.56 -26.74 -3.77
N GLY A 186 -15.37 -26.24 -4.98
CA GLY A 186 -16.29 -26.49 -6.09
C GLY A 186 -16.06 -25.55 -7.26
N ASN A 187 -16.98 -25.57 -8.22
CA ASN A 187 -16.89 -24.72 -9.41
C ASN A 187 -17.47 -23.31 -9.19
N GLN A 188 -18.19 -23.10 -8.07
CA GLN A 188 -18.83 -21.83 -7.75
C GLN A 188 -19.07 -21.72 -6.24
N ALA A 189 -18.83 -20.52 -5.68
CA ALA A 189 -19.20 -20.21 -4.31
C ALA A 189 -20.73 -20.30 -4.11
N PRO A 190 -21.21 -20.85 -2.98
CA PRO A 190 -22.64 -20.96 -2.70
C PRO A 190 -23.32 -19.59 -2.60
N LYS A 191 -24.58 -19.47 -3.05
CA LYS A 191 -25.39 -18.25 -2.84
C LYS A 191 -25.64 -17.94 -1.36
N TYR A 192 -25.68 -18.99 -0.53
CA TYR A 192 -25.82 -18.88 0.92
C TYR A 192 -24.92 -19.91 1.59
N CYS A 193 -24.21 -19.50 2.61
CA CYS A 193 -23.37 -20.41 3.38
C CYS A 193 -24.22 -21.54 3.99
N PRO A 194 -23.86 -22.82 3.79
CA PRO A 194 -24.64 -23.94 4.31
C PRO A 194 -24.60 -24.01 5.84
N VAL A 195 -23.59 -23.42 6.49
CA VAL A 195 -23.40 -23.44 7.94
C VAL A 195 -24.13 -22.27 8.62
N CYS A 196 -23.84 -21.02 8.22
CA CYS A 196 -24.34 -19.83 8.92
C CYS A 196 -25.44 -19.06 8.18
N ARG A 197 -25.76 -19.47 6.95
CA ARG A 197 -26.82 -18.90 6.09
C ARG A 197 -26.56 -17.47 5.59
N TYR A 198 -25.39 -16.93 5.82
CA TYR A 198 -24.97 -15.65 5.24
C TYR A 198 -24.87 -15.76 3.71
N GLU A 199 -25.08 -14.67 3.02
CA GLU A 199 -25.11 -14.57 1.57
C GLU A 199 -23.73 -14.71 0.92
N GLN A 200 -23.72 -14.85 -0.41
CA GLN A 200 -22.51 -15.09 -1.21
C GLN A 200 -21.44 -14.02 -1.03
N GLY A 201 -21.82 -12.77 -0.76
CA GLY A 201 -20.90 -11.67 -0.52
C GLY A 201 -19.92 -11.86 0.64
N TYR A 202 -20.16 -12.84 1.52
CA TYR A 202 -19.25 -13.25 2.58
C TYR A 202 -18.27 -14.36 2.19
N PHE A 203 -18.28 -14.81 0.92
CA PHE A 203 -17.32 -15.79 0.44
C PHE A 203 -16.10 -15.10 -0.19
N LEU A 204 -14.96 -15.26 0.45
CA LEU A 204 -13.66 -14.78 -0.01
C LEU A 204 -12.94 -15.91 -0.76
N PRO A 205 -12.41 -15.69 -1.98
CA PRO A 205 -11.50 -16.65 -2.59
C PRO A 205 -10.36 -17.00 -1.62
N TYR A 206 -10.10 -18.29 -1.44
CA TYR A 206 -9.25 -18.77 -0.34
C TYR A 206 -7.81 -18.27 -0.43
N GLU A 207 -7.36 -17.91 -1.63
CA GLU A 207 -6.04 -17.31 -1.85
C GLU A 207 -5.82 -16.01 -1.03
N PHE A 208 -6.89 -15.26 -0.74
CA PHE A 208 -6.85 -14.01 0.05
C PHE A 208 -7.07 -14.22 1.56
N ALA A 209 -7.27 -15.45 2.03
CA ALA A 209 -7.53 -15.70 3.44
C ALA A 209 -6.28 -15.40 4.30
N CYS A 210 -6.42 -14.48 5.27
CA CYS A 210 -5.29 -14.03 6.10
C CYS A 210 -4.77 -15.11 7.07
N TYR A 211 -5.63 -16.03 7.52
CA TYR A 211 -5.33 -17.04 8.55
C TYR A 211 -5.63 -18.44 8.02
N LYS A 212 -5.12 -18.79 6.85
CA LYS A 212 -5.22 -20.14 6.30
C LYS A 212 -4.25 -21.08 7.03
N GLY A 213 -4.74 -22.26 7.44
CA GLY A 213 -3.87 -23.34 7.91
C GLY A 213 -3.02 -23.90 6.77
N GLU A 214 -1.91 -24.55 7.12
CA GLU A 214 -1.16 -25.38 6.18
C GLU A 214 -2.04 -26.60 5.80
N GLU A 215 -2.07 -26.92 4.50
CA GLU A 215 -2.69 -28.16 3.98
C GLU A 215 -1.67 -29.27 3.93
#